data_672494401da146ed7bbb61ce5838a819
#
_entry.id   672494401da146ed7bbb61ce5838a819
#
_cell.length_a   1.000
_cell.length_b   1.000
_cell.length_c   1.000
_cell.angle_alpha   90.00
_cell.angle_beta   90.00
_cell.angle_gamma   90.00
#
_symmetry.space_group_name_H-M   'P 1'
#
loop_
_entity.id
_entity.type
_entity.pdbx_description
1 polymer ?
#
loop_
_entity_poly.entity_id
_entity_poly.type
_entity_poly.pdbx_seq_one_letter_code
_entity_poly.pdbx_strand_id
1 'polypeptide(L)'
;MIAAQTADIAPADKMIYALRDVTGTVSCLPLIVSSIMSKKLAENVEGLVLDVKFGSGAFMRSKEDSLELGKAMVEVGKRYGKKVVALQTNMNQPLGNYIGNALEI
;
A
#
# COMPACT_ATOMS: atom_id res chain seq x y z
N MET A 1 14.73 -10.53 2.11
CA MET A 1 13.77 -11.58 1.68
C MET A 1 12.58 -10.91 1.00
N ILE A 2 12.20 -11.37 -0.16
CA ILE A 2 10.98 -10.95 -0.87
C ILE A 2 9.93 -12.02 -0.60
N ALA A 3 8.74 -11.63 -0.16
CA ALA A 3 7.64 -12.54 0.11
C ALA A 3 6.35 -12.01 -0.51
N ALA A 4 5.59 -12.90 -1.11
CA ALA A 4 4.26 -12.60 -1.62
C ALA A 4 3.20 -12.86 -0.53
N GLN A 5 2.09 -12.16 -0.65
CA GLN A 5 0.94 -12.34 0.22
C GLN A 5 0.27 -13.71 -0.04
N THR A 6 -0.06 -14.43 1.02
CA THR A 6 -0.89 -15.65 0.94
C THR A 6 -2.36 -15.35 1.18
N ALA A 7 -3.24 -16.29 0.83
CA ALA A 7 -4.68 -16.15 1.04
C ALA A 7 -5.09 -16.12 2.52
N ASP A 8 -4.21 -16.57 3.41
CA ASP A 8 -4.46 -16.67 4.85
C ASP A 8 -4.12 -15.37 5.61
N ILE A 9 -3.38 -14.47 4.97
CA ILE A 9 -3.09 -13.14 5.53
C ILE A 9 -4.31 -12.25 5.28
N ALA A 10 -4.97 -11.80 6.35
CA ALA A 10 -6.13 -10.91 6.33
C ALA A 10 -7.27 -11.42 5.40
N PRO A 11 -7.87 -12.60 5.65
CA PRO A 11 -8.90 -13.18 4.78
C PRO A 11 -10.14 -12.28 4.64
N ALA A 12 -10.48 -11.51 5.66
CA ALA A 12 -11.56 -10.52 5.59
C ALA A 12 -11.27 -9.42 4.55
N ASP A 13 -10.03 -8.96 4.45
CA ASP A 13 -9.64 -7.97 3.43
C ASP A 13 -9.83 -8.52 2.02
N LYS A 14 -9.53 -9.80 1.79
CA LYS A 14 -9.75 -10.43 0.48
C LYS A 14 -11.22 -10.38 0.06
N MET A 15 -12.14 -10.64 0.98
CA MET A 15 -13.58 -10.57 0.73
C MET A 15 -14.05 -9.12 0.48
N ILE A 16 -13.60 -8.20 1.32
CA ILE A 16 -13.93 -6.77 1.20
C ILE A 16 -13.36 -6.21 -0.11
N TYR A 17 -12.14 -6.58 -0.48
CA TYR A 17 -11.52 -6.10 -1.72
C TYR A 17 -12.29 -6.58 -2.96
N ALA A 18 -12.75 -7.82 -2.97
CA ALA A 18 -13.60 -8.34 -4.06
C ALA A 18 -14.90 -7.53 -4.21
N LEU A 19 -15.51 -7.12 -3.10
CA LEU A 19 -16.69 -6.25 -3.11
C LEU A 19 -16.37 -4.83 -3.63
N ARG A 20 -15.19 -4.31 -3.33
CA ARG A 20 -14.76 -2.97 -3.79
C ARG A 20 -14.69 -2.89 -5.31
N ASP A 21 -14.31 -3.96 -5.98
CA ASP A 21 -14.22 -4.04 -7.43
C ASP A 21 -15.62 -3.89 -8.05
N VAL A 22 -16.60 -4.68 -7.56
CA VAL A 22 -18.00 -4.64 -8.05
C VAL A 22 -18.74 -3.36 -7.68
N THR A 23 -18.39 -2.71 -6.58
CA THR A 23 -19.05 -1.47 -6.11
C THR A 23 -18.39 -0.19 -6.61
N GLY A 24 -17.28 -0.30 -7.34
CA GLY A 24 -16.54 0.86 -7.85
C GLY A 24 -15.88 1.71 -6.74
N THR A 25 -15.62 1.12 -5.57
CA THR A 25 -15.03 1.83 -4.41
C THR A 25 -13.54 1.54 -4.22
N VAL A 26 -12.85 1.03 -5.23
CA VAL A 26 -11.41 0.72 -5.17
C VAL A 26 -10.57 1.95 -4.83
N SER A 27 -10.94 3.13 -5.35
CA SER A 27 -10.25 4.40 -5.12
C SER A 27 -10.58 5.09 -3.78
N CYS A 28 -11.46 4.53 -2.98
CA CYS A 28 -11.83 5.11 -1.68
C CYS A 28 -10.64 5.04 -0.71
N LEU A 29 -10.08 6.20 -0.34
CA LEU A 29 -8.85 6.31 0.46
C LEU A 29 -8.92 5.54 1.78
N PRO A 30 -9.98 5.65 2.62
CA PRO A 30 -10.08 4.85 3.84
C PRO A 30 -10.02 3.34 3.62
N LEU A 31 -10.61 2.86 2.51
CA LEU A 31 -10.60 1.44 2.16
C LEU A 31 -9.24 0.99 1.64
N ILE A 32 -8.49 1.86 0.97
CA ILE A 32 -7.10 1.59 0.57
C ILE A 32 -6.23 1.44 1.82
N VAL A 33 -6.32 2.40 2.75
CA VAL A 33 -5.58 2.36 4.02
C VAL A 33 -5.90 1.09 4.80
N SER A 34 -7.17 0.76 4.97
CA SER A 34 -7.62 -0.44 5.66
C SER A 34 -7.04 -1.71 5.04
N SER A 35 -7.12 -1.84 3.71
CA SER A 35 -6.62 -3.01 2.98
C SER A 35 -5.10 -3.18 3.11
N ILE A 36 -4.34 -2.10 3.02
CA ILE A 36 -2.88 -2.15 3.14
C ILE A 36 -2.48 -2.46 4.59
N MET A 37 -3.01 -1.68 5.53
CA MET A 37 -2.58 -1.74 6.92
C MET A 37 -3.02 -3.02 7.62
N SER A 38 -4.17 -3.60 7.30
CA SER A 38 -4.60 -4.89 7.87
C SER A 38 -3.56 -5.99 7.63
N LYS A 39 -3.01 -6.07 6.42
CA LYS A 39 -1.98 -7.03 6.07
C LYS A 39 -0.66 -6.74 6.77
N LYS A 40 -0.23 -5.50 6.77
CA LYS A 40 1.05 -5.09 7.38
C LYS A 40 1.04 -5.22 8.91
N LEU A 41 -0.09 -5.00 9.53
CA LEU A 41 -0.26 -5.22 10.96
C LEU A 41 -0.33 -6.71 11.32
N ALA A 42 -0.94 -7.54 10.45
CA ALA A 42 -0.98 -8.99 10.63
C ALA A 42 0.41 -9.65 10.60
N GLU A 43 1.36 -9.10 9.85
CA GLU A 43 2.74 -9.55 9.79
C GLU A 43 3.52 -9.32 11.10
N ASN A 44 2.96 -8.59 12.06
CA ASN A 44 3.50 -8.30 13.39
C ASN A 44 4.94 -7.74 13.40
N VAL A 45 5.28 -6.92 12.41
CA VAL A 45 6.60 -6.27 12.35
C VAL A 45 6.75 -5.19 13.42
N GLU A 46 7.97 -4.93 13.90
CA GLU A 46 8.26 -3.88 14.87
C GLU A 46 8.22 -2.48 14.26
N GLY A 47 8.65 -2.37 13.01
CA GLY A 47 8.67 -1.14 12.25
C GLY A 47 8.30 -1.39 10.80
N LEU A 48 7.73 -0.39 10.15
CA LEU A 48 7.23 -0.46 8.79
C LEU A 48 7.68 0.77 7.99
N VAL A 49 8.26 0.53 6.84
CA VAL A 49 8.52 1.57 5.84
C VAL A 49 7.58 1.33 4.66
N LEU A 50 6.78 2.33 4.34
CA LEU A 50 5.82 2.31 3.25
C LEU A 50 6.35 3.15 2.09
N ASP A 51 6.46 2.57 0.91
CA ASP A 51 6.71 3.28 -0.33
C ASP A 51 5.38 3.70 -0.95
N VAL A 52 5.05 5.00 -0.88
CA VAL A 52 3.80 5.58 -1.36
C VAL A 52 4.06 6.30 -2.67
N LYS A 53 3.67 5.65 -3.76
CA LYS A 53 3.96 6.13 -5.10
C LYS A 53 2.92 7.13 -5.61
N PHE A 54 3.39 8.13 -6.37
CA PHE A 54 2.53 9.06 -7.11
C PHE A 54 2.99 9.20 -8.56
N GLY A 55 2.08 9.59 -9.45
CA GLY A 55 2.38 9.84 -10.85
C GLY A 55 1.59 8.94 -11.82
N SER A 56 1.95 8.98 -13.09
CA SER A 56 1.21 8.31 -14.17
C SER A 56 1.17 6.79 -14.05
N GLY A 57 2.19 6.18 -13.48
CA GLY A 57 2.25 4.73 -13.23
C GLY A 57 1.72 4.30 -11.87
N ALA A 58 1.33 5.26 -11.00
CA ALA A 58 0.86 4.98 -9.66
C ALA A 58 -0.67 5.03 -9.56
N PHE A 59 -1.20 4.46 -8.48
CA PHE A 59 -2.62 4.55 -8.14
C PHE A 59 -3.00 6.00 -7.76
N MET A 60 -2.16 6.68 -6.96
CA MET A 60 -2.30 8.11 -6.66
C MET A 60 -1.68 8.93 -7.79
N ARG A 61 -2.49 9.71 -8.46
CA ARG A 61 -2.03 10.53 -9.61
C ARG A 61 -1.28 11.77 -9.17
N SER A 62 -1.74 12.40 -8.10
CA SER A 62 -1.13 13.62 -7.57
C SER A 62 -0.21 13.33 -6.38
N LYS A 63 0.70 14.26 -6.13
CA LYS A 63 1.59 14.24 -4.97
C LYS A 63 0.80 14.47 -3.68
N GLU A 64 -0.23 15.29 -3.76
CA GLU A 64 -1.11 15.63 -2.66
C GLU A 64 -1.90 14.41 -2.19
N ASP A 65 -2.53 13.66 -3.10
CA ASP A 65 -3.27 12.45 -2.78
C ASP A 65 -2.38 11.38 -2.15
N SER A 66 -1.17 11.20 -2.66
CA SER A 66 -0.22 10.25 -2.11
C SER A 66 0.27 10.66 -0.72
N LEU A 67 0.39 11.96 -0.46
CA LEU A 67 0.73 12.49 0.86
C LEU A 67 -0.40 12.23 1.88
N GLU A 68 -1.65 12.44 1.47
CA GLU A 68 -2.82 12.14 2.30
C GLU A 68 -2.89 10.66 2.65
N LEU A 69 -2.71 9.78 1.66
CA LEU A 69 -2.64 8.34 1.86
C LEU A 69 -1.52 7.95 2.83
N GLY A 70 -0.32 8.49 2.65
CA GLY A 70 0.82 8.23 3.51
C GLY A 70 0.58 8.65 4.96
N LYS A 71 0.03 9.86 5.16
CA LYS A 71 -0.35 10.35 6.50
C LYS A 71 -1.37 9.45 7.19
N ALA A 72 -2.40 9.03 6.46
CA ALA A 72 -3.44 8.16 7.00
C ALA A 72 -2.87 6.80 7.43
N MET A 73 -2.00 6.19 6.62
CA MET A 73 -1.35 4.92 6.98
C MET A 73 -0.42 5.06 8.19
N VAL A 74 0.36 6.14 8.27
CA VAL A 74 1.23 6.42 9.44
C VAL A 74 0.39 6.57 10.71
N GLU A 75 -0.73 7.29 10.63
CA GLU A 75 -1.63 7.49 11.77
C GLU A 75 -2.24 6.16 12.27
N VAL A 76 -2.70 5.30 11.35
CA VAL A 76 -3.19 3.96 11.70
C VAL A 76 -2.07 3.15 12.38
N GLY A 77 -0.87 3.13 11.82
CA GLY A 77 0.24 2.40 12.41
C GLY A 77 0.59 2.88 13.83
N LYS A 78 0.60 4.19 14.05
CA LYS A 78 0.81 4.79 15.38
C LYS A 78 -0.23 4.34 16.40
N ARG A 79 -1.51 4.31 16.02
CA ARG A 79 -2.61 3.83 16.88
C ARG A 79 -2.45 2.38 17.30
N TYR A 80 -1.81 1.57 16.46
CA TYR A 80 -1.45 0.18 16.77
C TYR A 80 -0.08 0.02 17.45
N GLY A 81 0.54 1.12 17.88
CA GLY A 81 1.82 1.09 18.60
C GLY A 81 3.01 0.71 17.72
N LYS A 82 2.88 0.82 16.40
CA LYS A 82 3.96 0.50 15.46
C LYS A 82 4.72 1.75 15.01
N LYS A 83 6.02 1.58 14.76
CA LYS A 83 6.86 2.62 14.14
C LYS A 83 6.62 2.57 12.62
N VAL A 84 5.96 3.58 12.08
CA VAL A 84 5.65 3.63 10.63
C VAL A 84 6.21 4.90 10.02
N VAL A 85 6.90 4.73 8.89
CA VAL A 85 7.41 5.82 8.05
C VAL A 85 6.86 5.62 6.64
N ALA A 86 6.35 6.68 6.03
CA ALA A 86 5.94 6.69 4.64
C ALA A 86 6.93 7.53 3.81
N LEU A 87 7.48 6.92 2.77
CA LEU A 87 8.30 7.59 1.76
C LEU A 87 7.46 7.84 0.52
N GLN A 88 7.44 9.08 0.06
CA GLN A 88 6.73 9.44 -1.16
C GLN A 88 7.68 9.38 -2.35
N THR A 89 7.37 8.54 -3.33
CA THR A 89 8.22 8.31 -4.50
C THR A 89 7.49 8.57 -5.82
N ASN A 90 8.23 9.10 -6.80
CA ASN A 90 7.69 9.40 -8.12
C ASN A 90 7.67 8.16 -9.01
N MET A 91 6.52 7.91 -9.65
CA MET A 91 6.31 6.80 -10.58
C MET A 91 5.81 7.30 -11.95
N ASN A 92 6.33 8.44 -12.41
CA ASN A 92 6.11 8.90 -13.79
C ASN A 92 6.98 8.16 -14.81
N GLN A 93 7.96 7.40 -14.33
CA GLN A 93 8.84 6.56 -15.13
C GLN A 93 9.14 5.27 -14.34
N PRO A 94 9.55 4.19 -15.01
CA PRO A 94 9.97 2.95 -14.36
C PRO A 94 11.15 3.17 -13.40
N LEU A 95 11.25 2.33 -12.39
CA LEU A 95 12.39 2.29 -11.49
C LEU A 95 13.58 1.61 -12.20
N GLY A 96 14.71 2.30 -12.25
CA GLY A 96 15.94 1.76 -12.85
C GLY A 96 15.89 1.67 -14.38
N ASN A 97 16.78 0.83 -14.93
CA ASN A 97 17.00 0.67 -16.38
C ASN A 97 16.47 -0.67 -16.91
N TYR A 98 15.96 -1.54 -16.06
CA TYR A 98 15.45 -2.85 -16.42
C TYR A 98 13.98 -2.95 -16.00
N ILE A 99 13.15 -3.51 -16.89
CA ILE A 99 11.70 -3.62 -16.68
C ILE A 99 11.29 -5.07 -16.94
N GLY A 100 10.61 -5.66 -15.97
CA GLY A 100 10.09 -7.02 -16.02
C GLY A 100 10.49 -7.85 -14.81
N ASN A 101 9.59 -8.75 -14.39
CA ASN A 101 9.74 -9.51 -13.15
C ASN A 101 11.09 -10.24 -13.03
N ALA A 102 11.55 -10.86 -14.13
CA ALA A 102 12.81 -11.60 -14.13
C ALA A 102 14.07 -10.69 -14.13
N LEU A 103 13.91 -9.41 -14.44
CA LEU A 103 15.00 -8.44 -14.51
C LEU A 103 15.13 -7.59 -13.25
N GLU A 104 14.05 -7.49 -12.46
CA GLU A 104 13.99 -6.67 -11.26
C GLU A 104 14.24 -7.46 -9.96
N ILE A 105 14.12 -8.80 -10.01
CA ILE A 105 14.40 -9.72 -8.91
C ILE A 105 15.82 -10.26 -9.03
#